data_ca40515334b230469db56f08e379733b
#
_entry.id   ca40515334b230469db56f08e379733b
#
_cell.length_a   1.000
_cell.length_b   1.000
_cell.length_c   1.000
_cell.angle_alpha   90.00
_cell.angle_beta   90.00
_cell.angle_gamma   90.00
#
_symmetry.space_group_name_H-M   'P 1'
#
loop_
_entity.id
_entity.type
_entity.pdbx_description
1 polymer ?
#
loop_
_entity_poly.entity_id
_entity_poly.type
_entity_poly.pdbx_seq_one_letter_code
_entity_poly.pdbx_strand_id
1 'polypeptide(L)'
;MAVKYNEYGELTMGGTSLKTLAQSFGTPAFVYDEDEIRNQMRRYHEAFRKSGLNYNISYASKAFTCLQMVKLVDEEDLQLDVVSEGELYTALAAGFDPSRIHFHGNNKTKREIQYALENHVGYIVIDALEEIDLINKYASEPVDVVVRLNPGVEAHTHEFIQTGQEDSKFGLSIKHGLAKEAVEGINDKEKWNLKGVLKSKVLKQ
;
A
#
# COMPACT_ATOMS: atom_id res chain seq x y z
N MET A 1 -6.51 23.45 -1.83
CA MET A 1 -7.85 23.03 -2.29
C MET A 1 -7.89 23.22 -3.80
N ALA A 2 -8.06 22.14 -4.53
CA ALA A 2 -7.94 22.12 -5.98
C ALA A 2 -9.04 22.91 -6.74
N VAL A 3 -10.16 23.24 -6.07
CA VAL A 3 -11.32 23.91 -6.69
C VAL A 3 -11.25 25.42 -6.46
N LYS A 4 -11.38 26.19 -7.55
CA LYS A 4 -11.33 27.68 -7.55
C LYS A 4 -12.38 28.24 -8.51
N TYR A 5 -12.76 29.51 -8.32
CA TYR A 5 -13.52 30.26 -9.32
C TYR A 5 -12.56 30.93 -10.31
N ASN A 6 -12.88 30.84 -11.61
CA ASN A 6 -12.17 31.59 -12.63
C ASN A 6 -12.72 33.04 -12.73
N GLU A 7 -12.15 33.84 -13.61
CA GLU A 7 -12.56 35.23 -13.86
C GLU A 7 -14.00 35.40 -14.37
N TYR A 8 -14.60 34.32 -14.90
CA TYR A 8 -15.98 34.26 -15.36
C TYR A 8 -16.94 33.75 -14.29
N GLY A 9 -16.51 33.52 -13.06
CA GLY A 9 -17.31 32.99 -11.95
C GLY A 9 -17.65 31.50 -12.07
N GLU A 10 -16.99 30.76 -12.95
CA GLU A 10 -17.16 29.31 -13.06
C GLU A 10 -16.24 28.54 -12.12
N LEU A 11 -16.75 27.46 -11.56
CA LEU A 11 -15.94 26.55 -10.72
C LEU A 11 -14.97 25.77 -11.61
N THR A 12 -13.69 25.79 -11.25
CA THR A 12 -12.61 25.08 -11.96
C THR A 12 -11.84 24.16 -11.05
N MET A 13 -11.28 23.08 -11.60
CA MET A 13 -10.31 22.20 -10.99
C MET A 13 -9.17 21.96 -11.97
N GLY A 14 -7.91 22.10 -11.52
CA GLY A 14 -6.75 21.99 -12.42
C GLY A 14 -6.81 23.00 -13.60
N GLY A 15 -7.43 24.18 -13.41
CA GLY A 15 -7.62 25.18 -14.46
C GLY A 15 -8.77 24.89 -15.44
N THR A 16 -9.44 23.74 -15.37
CA THR A 16 -10.54 23.35 -16.26
C THR A 16 -11.89 23.59 -15.60
N SER A 17 -12.86 24.18 -16.35
CA SER A 17 -14.24 24.38 -15.87
C SER A 17 -14.93 23.05 -15.60
N LEU A 18 -15.48 22.88 -14.38
CA LEU A 18 -16.27 21.68 -14.04
C LEU A 18 -17.52 21.53 -14.91
N LYS A 19 -18.08 22.64 -15.39
CA LYS A 19 -19.19 22.63 -16.34
C LYS A 19 -18.76 22.01 -17.68
N THR A 20 -17.58 22.38 -18.18
CA THR A 20 -17.01 21.81 -19.41
C THR A 20 -16.73 20.31 -19.24
N LEU A 21 -16.17 19.90 -18.09
CA LEU A 21 -15.94 18.49 -17.79
C LEU A 21 -17.26 17.70 -17.75
N ALA A 22 -18.29 18.23 -17.08
CA ALA A 22 -19.60 17.60 -17.02
C ALA A 22 -20.26 17.45 -18.41
N GLN A 23 -20.09 18.45 -19.29
CA GLN A 23 -20.60 18.38 -20.66
C GLN A 23 -19.84 17.35 -21.52
N SER A 24 -18.51 17.22 -21.33
CA SER A 24 -17.67 16.33 -22.13
C SER A 24 -17.73 14.87 -21.67
N PHE A 25 -17.84 14.62 -20.37
CA PHE A 25 -17.74 13.28 -19.79
C PHE A 25 -19.02 12.79 -19.11
N GLY A 26 -20.03 13.66 -18.96
CA GLY A 26 -21.26 13.34 -18.27
C GLY A 26 -21.14 13.46 -16.74
N THR A 27 -22.27 13.16 -16.05
CA THR A 27 -22.37 13.12 -14.59
C THR A 27 -23.21 11.91 -14.18
N PRO A 28 -22.95 11.29 -13.01
CA PRO A 28 -21.90 11.63 -12.02
C PRO A 28 -20.50 11.26 -12.50
N ALA A 29 -19.48 12.05 -12.11
CA ALA A 29 -18.08 11.79 -12.44
C ALA A 29 -17.18 12.17 -11.27
N PHE A 30 -16.10 11.40 -11.08
CA PHE A 30 -14.99 11.77 -10.20
C PHE A 30 -13.94 12.53 -11.03
N VAL A 31 -13.51 13.67 -10.53
CA VAL A 31 -12.47 14.49 -11.16
C VAL A 31 -11.28 14.56 -10.23
N TYR A 32 -10.11 14.23 -10.74
CA TYR A 32 -8.85 14.26 -10.02
C TYR A 32 -7.95 15.35 -10.61
N ASP A 33 -7.34 16.14 -9.73
CA ASP A 33 -6.33 17.14 -10.11
C ASP A 33 -4.94 16.48 -9.98
N GLU A 34 -4.31 16.24 -11.12
CA GLU A 34 -3.00 15.58 -11.18
C GLU A 34 -1.92 16.39 -10.46
N ASP A 35 -1.92 17.71 -10.61
CA ASP A 35 -0.94 18.57 -9.97
C ASP A 35 -1.06 18.51 -8.44
N GLU A 36 -2.27 18.47 -7.91
CA GLU A 36 -2.51 18.34 -6.46
C GLU A 36 -2.04 16.97 -5.94
N ILE A 37 -2.29 15.88 -6.70
CA ILE A 37 -1.81 14.53 -6.36
C ILE A 37 -0.27 14.53 -6.30
N ARG A 38 0.41 15.03 -7.34
CA ARG A 38 1.87 15.11 -7.41
C ARG A 38 2.44 15.98 -6.29
N ASN A 39 1.84 17.14 -6.06
CA ASN A 39 2.26 18.05 -4.99
C ASN A 39 2.16 17.38 -3.62
N GLN A 40 1.11 16.60 -3.38
CA GLN A 40 0.97 15.87 -2.12
C GLN A 40 2.08 14.81 -1.95
N MET A 41 2.40 14.03 -2.98
CA MET A 41 3.51 13.07 -2.96
C MET A 41 4.85 13.76 -2.68
N ARG A 42 5.14 14.86 -3.37
CA ARG A 42 6.37 15.66 -3.20
C ARG A 42 6.51 16.25 -1.79
N ARG A 43 5.41 16.66 -1.16
CA ARG A 43 5.42 17.15 0.24
C ARG A 43 5.87 16.08 1.22
N TYR A 44 5.50 14.80 1.02
CA TYR A 44 6.02 13.70 1.83
C TYR A 44 7.53 13.54 1.64
N HIS A 45 8.02 13.54 0.40
CA HIS A 45 9.45 13.48 0.13
C HIS A 45 10.22 14.65 0.78
N GLU A 46 9.70 15.86 0.67
CA GLU A 46 10.31 17.03 1.30
C GLU A 46 10.39 16.91 2.82
N ALA A 47 9.32 16.41 3.46
CA ALA A 47 9.29 16.23 4.91
C ALA A 47 10.34 15.21 5.38
N PHE A 48 10.42 14.06 4.73
CA PHE A 48 11.39 13.03 5.07
C PHE A 48 12.83 13.42 4.72
N ARG A 49 13.06 14.08 3.60
CA ARG A 49 14.38 14.58 3.21
C ARG A 49 14.98 15.52 4.26
N LYS A 50 14.14 16.37 4.88
CA LYS A 50 14.55 17.27 5.97
C LYS A 50 14.92 16.54 7.26
N SER A 51 14.44 15.29 7.45
CA SER A 51 14.76 14.49 8.65
C SER A 51 16.16 13.88 8.62
N GLY A 52 16.81 13.80 7.46
CA GLY A 52 18.09 13.12 7.27
C GLY A 52 18.03 11.60 7.41
N LEU A 53 16.83 11.02 7.52
CA LEU A 53 16.63 9.58 7.58
C LEU A 53 16.69 8.95 6.18
N ASN A 54 17.14 7.70 6.11
CA ASN A 54 16.91 6.88 4.94
C ASN A 54 15.45 6.41 4.95
N TYR A 55 14.71 6.64 3.88
CA TYR A 55 13.27 6.40 3.84
C TYR A 55 12.81 5.93 2.45
N ASN A 56 11.72 5.21 2.45
CA ASN A 56 10.87 4.97 1.29
C ASN A 56 9.44 5.40 1.62
N ILE A 57 8.69 5.83 0.62
CA ILE A 57 7.29 6.20 0.75
C ILE A 57 6.48 5.26 -0.13
N SER A 58 5.51 4.58 0.45
CA SER A 58 4.61 3.71 -0.30
C SER A 58 3.22 4.34 -0.43
N TYR A 59 2.67 4.31 -1.63
CA TYR A 59 1.28 4.66 -1.88
C TYR A 59 0.39 3.44 -1.65
N ALA A 60 -0.64 3.58 -0.83
CA ALA A 60 -1.62 2.54 -0.57
C ALA A 60 -2.66 2.48 -1.70
N SER A 61 -2.50 1.55 -2.63
CA SER A 61 -3.32 1.45 -3.86
C SER A 61 -4.80 1.18 -3.59
N LYS A 62 -5.13 0.57 -2.45
CA LYS A 62 -6.53 0.38 -2.02
C LYS A 62 -7.36 1.67 -1.94
N ALA A 63 -6.72 2.83 -1.81
CA ALA A 63 -7.41 4.12 -1.77
C ALA A 63 -7.96 4.51 -3.14
N PHE A 64 -7.15 4.34 -4.18
CA PHE A 64 -7.54 4.53 -5.58
C PHE A 64 -6.48 3.91 -6.50
N THR A 65 -6.88 2.96 -7.35
CA THR A 65 -5.98 2.28 -8.29
C THR A 65 -6.55 2.29 -9.70
N CYS A 66 -5.78 2.86 -10.61
CA CYS A 66 -5.95 2.75 -12.06
C CYS A 66 -4.58 2.91 -12.72
N LEU A 67 -4.46 2.59 -14.00
CA LEU A 67 -3.19 2.66 -14.74
C LEU A 67 -2.51 4.03 -14.61
N GLN A 68 -3.29 5.12 -14.72
CA GLN A 68 -2.75 6.48 -14.63
C GLN A 68 -2.23 6.78 -13.21
N MET A 69 -2.97 6.40 -12.17
CA MET A 69 -2.52 6.63 -10.78
C MET A 69 -1.21 5.89 -10.48
N VAL A 70 -1.10 4.65 -10.96
CA VAL A 70 0.15 3.86 -10.81
C VAL A 70 1.33 4.55 -11.52
N LYS A 71 1.12 5.10 -12.72
CA LYS A 71 2.16 5.88 -13.41
C LYS A 71 2.58 7.12 -12.64
N LEU A 72 1.64 7.85 -12.04
CA LEU A 72 1.95 9.01 -11.19
C LEU A 72 2.80 8.61 -9.97
N VAL A 73 2.47 7.48 -9.34
CA VAL A 73 3.23 6.91 -8.21
C VAL A 73 4.66 6.59 -8.63
N ASP A 74 4.84 5.98 -9.80
CA ASP A 74 6.14 5.64 -10.37
C ASP A 74 6.97 6.89 -10.70
N GLU A 75 6.39 7.83 -11.41
CA GLU A 75 7.03 9.09 -11.81
C GLU A 75 7.45 9.98 -10.63
N GLU A 76 6.75 9.92 -9.52
CA GLU A 76 7.07 10.64 -8.28
C GLU A 76 7.95 9.81 -7.32
N ASP A 77 8.54 8.70 -7.78
CA ASP A 77 9.49 7.86 -7.04
C ASP A 77 8.94 7.29 -5.72
N LEU A 78 7.66 6.90 -5.69
CA LEU A 78 7.07 6.18 -4.57
C LEU A 78 7.08 4.66 -4.83
N GLN A 79 7.04 3.90 -3.76
CA GLN A 79 6.72 2.47 -3.77
C GLN A 79 5.20 2.26 -3.78
N LEU A 80 4.75 1.05 -4.02
CA LEU A 80 3.34 0.73 -4.12
C LEU A 80 2.95 -0.40 -3.15
N ASP A 81 1.98 -0.14 -2.27
CA ASP A 81 1.34 -1.16 -1.45
C ASP A 81 0.09 -1.68 -2.17
N VAL A 82 0.07 -2.97 -2.50
CA VAL A 82 -1.08 -3.65 -3.09
C VAL A 82 -1.68 -4.65 -2.10
N VAL A 83 -3.00 -4.85 -2.12
CA VAL A 83 -3.71 -5.73 -1.18
C VAL A 83 -4.52 -6.83 -1.87
N SER A 84 -4.47 -6.91 -3.20
CA SER A 84 -5.20 -7.90 -4.00
C SER A 84 -4.50 -8.20 -5.32
N GLU A 85 -4.85 -9.35 -5.93
CA GLU A 85 -4.41 -9.70 -7.28
C GLU A 85 -4.76 -8.62 -8.32
N GLY A 86 -5.95 -8.02 -8.21
CA GLY A 86 -6.40 -6.98 -9.14
C GLY A 86 -5.56 -5.70 -9.07
N GLU A 87 -5.16 -5.28 -7.86
CA GLU A 87 -4.25 -4.14 -7.70
C GLU A 87 -2.85 -4.48 -8.23
N LEU A 88 -2.32 -5.67 -7.93
CA LEU A 88 -1.04 -6.13 -8.45
C LEU A 88 -1.06 -6.20 -9.98
N TYR A 89 -2.11 -6.79 -10.56
CA TYR A 89 -2.29 -6.84 -12.02
C TYR A 89 -2.30 -5.45 -12.64
N THR A 90 -3.01 -4.49 -12.03
CA THR A 90 -3.08 -3.11 -12.52
C THR A 90 -1.70 -2.44 -12.46
N ALA A 91 -0.93 -2.68 -11.40
CA ALA A 91 0.43 -2.17 -11.25
C ALA A 91 1.35 -2.69 -12.36
N LEU A 92 1.35 -4.00 -12.58
CA LEU A 92 2.16 -4.64 -13.61
C LEU A 92 1.74 -4.21 -15.03
N ALA A 93 0.43 -4.09 -15.28
CA ALA A 93 -0.10 -3.60 -16.56
C ALA A 93 0.26 -2.13 -16.83
N ALA A 94 0.50 -1.32 -15.80
CA ALA A 94 1.00 0.05 -15.93
C ALA A 94 2.51 0.11 -16.19
N GLY A 95 3.24 -1.02 -16.10
CA GLY A 95 4.68 -1.11 -16.24
C GLY A 95 5.46 -0.75 -14.97
N PHE A 96 4.81 -0.78 -13.80
CA PHE A 96 5.46 -0.50 -12.52
C PHE A 96 6.50 -1.57 -12.18
N ASP A 97 7.66 -1.18 -11.66
CA ASP A 97 8.72 -2.10 -11.25
C ASP A 97 8.26 -3.00 -10.10
N PRO A 98 8.14 -4.33 -10.30
CA PRO A 98 7.67 -5.25 -9.28
C PRO A 98 8.52 -5.21 -8.00
N SER A 99 9.82 -4.94 -8.10
CA SER A 99 10.72 -4.86 -6.94
C SER A 99 10.35 -3.72 -5.96
N ARG A 100 9.56 -2.76 -6.41
CA ARG A 100 9.03 -1.64 -5.63
C ARG A 100 7.60 -1.87 -5.15
N ILE A 101 7.04 -3.07 -5.37
CA ILE A 101 5.70 -3.44 -4.92
C ILE A 101 5.78 -4.21 -3.61
N HIS A 102 4.95 -3.83 -2.65
CA HIS A 102 4.76 -4.51 -1.38
C HIS A 102 3.38 -5.16 -1.35
N PHE A 103 3.33 -6.49 -1.22
CA PHE A 103 2.07 -7.20 -1.25
C PHE A 103 1.53 -7.42 0.16
N HIS A 104 0.57 -6.59 0.53
CA HIS A 104 -0.19 -6.67 1.76
C HIS A 104 -1.44 -7.56 1.63
N GLY A 105 -2.31 -7.51 2.63
CA GLY A 105 -3.56 -8.25 2.71
C GLY A 105 -3.56 -9.22 3.88
N ASN A 106 -4.72 -9.36 4.54
CA ASN A 106 -4.86 -10.19 5.73
C ASN A 106 -5.48 -11.57 5.44
N ASN A 107 -5.73 -11.87 4.19
CA ASN A 107 -6.29 -13.16 3.75
C ASN A 107 -5.88 -13.43 2.30
N LYS A 108 -4.56 -13.49 2.08
CA LYS A 108 -4.04 -13.78 0.74
C LYS A 108 -4.35 -15.22 0.34
N THR A 109 -4.99 -15.38 -0.79
CA THR A 109 -5.27 -16.68 -1.38
C THR A 109 -4.00 -17.31 -1.93
N LYS A 110 -4.03 -18.65 -2.10
CA LYS A 110 -2.96 -19.37 -2.79
C LYS A 110 -2.60 -18.74 -4.14
N ARG A 111 -3.61 -18.36 -4.93
CA ARG A 111 -3.44 -17.78 -6.26
C ARG A 111 -2.74 -16.41 -6.19
N GLU A 112 -3.12 -15.59 -5.25
CA GLU A 112 -2.51 -14.28 -5.04
C GLU A 112 -1.04 -14.39 -4.64
N ILE A 113 -0.72 -15.34 -3.74
CA ILE A 113 0.67 -15.61 -3.35
C ILE A 113 1.48 -16.12 -4.54
N GLN A 114 0.96 -17.08 -5.31
CA GLN A 114 1.65 -17.58 -6.51
C GLN A 114 1.88 -16.45 -7.52
N TYR A 115 0.87 -15.62 -7.77
CA TYR A 115 0.97 -14.50 -8.70
C TYR A 115 2.02 -13.45 -8.26
N ALA A 116 2.09 -13.17 -6.96
CA ALA A 116 3.12 -12.29 -6.40
C ALA A 116 4.53 -12.87 -6.56
N LEU A 117 4.71 -14.18 -6.28
CA LEU A 117 5.98 -14.88 -6.43
C LEU A 117 6.44 -14.94 -7.91
N GLU A 118 5.54 -15.28 -8.83
CA GLU A 118 5.81 -15.35 -10.28
C GLU A 118 6.23 -14.00 -10.87
N ASN A 119 5.75 -12.90 -10.29
CA ASN A 119 6.08 -11.55 -10.73
C ASN A 119 7.17 -10.87 -9.90
N HIS A 120 7.84 -11.60 -8.98
CA HIS A 120 8.99 -11.13 -8.21
C HIS A 120 8.74 -9.80 -7.49
N VAL A 121 7.58 -9.67 -6.77
CA VAL A 121 7.28 -8.48 -5.99
C VAL A 121 8.36 -8.21 -4.95
N GLY A 122 8.61 -6.96 -4.61
CA GLY A 122 9.70 -6.53 -3.73
C GLY A 122 9.69 -7.22 -2.38
N TYR A 123 8.51 -7.31 -1.73
CA TYR A 123 8.31 -8.20 -0.58
C TYR A 123 6.83 -8.53 -0.33
N ILE A 124 6.62 -9.65 0.35
CA ILE A 124 5.28 -10.06 0.80
C ILE A 124 5.17 -9.76 2.30
N VAL A 125 4.09 -9.10 2.70
CA VAL A 125 3.78 -8.80 4.10
C VAL A 125 3.01 -9.97 4.70
N ILE A 126 3.60 -10.65 5.66
CA ILE A 126 3.01 -11.77 6.39
C ILE A 126 2.04 -11.24 7.43
N ASP A 127 0.78 -11.58 7.28
CA ASP A 127 -0.33 -11.16 8.16
C ASP A 127 -0.89 -12.34 8.99
N ALA A 128 -0.64 -13.59 8.56
CA ALA A 128 -1.04 -14.83 9.21
C ALA A 128 0.03 -15.92 9.07
N LEU A 129 0.08 -16.87 10.02
CA LEU A 129 1.09 -17.95 10.00
C LEU A 129 0.92 -18.89 8.81
N GLU A 130 -0.30 -19.13 8.37
CA GLU A 130 -0.62 -20.02 7.24
C GLU A 130 -0.02 -19.52 5.92
N GLU A 131 0.23 -18.22 5.81
CA GLU A 131 0.88 -17.63 4.64
C GLU A 131 2.35 -18.09 4.50
N ILE A 132 3.01 -18.36 5.63
CA ILE A 132 4.37 -18.89 5.67
C ILE A 132 4.42 -20.25 4.96
N ASP A 133 3.48 -21.13 5.26
CA ASP A 133 3.43 -22.45 4.64
C ASP A 133 3.11 -22.38 3.14
N LEU A 134 2.22 -21.46 2.76
CA LEU A 134 1.89 -21.25 1.34
C LEU A 134 3.09 -20.73 0.56
N ILE A 135 3.78 -19.69 1.06
CA ILE A 135 4.95 -19.15 0.39
C ILE A 135 6.05 -20.22 0.32
N ASN A 136 6.32 -20.94 1.42
CA ASN A 136 7.33 -21.99 1.45
C ASN A 136 7.06 -23.11 0.43
N LYS A 137 5.80 -23.41 0.19
CA LYS A 137 5.38 -24.44 -0.77
C LYS A 137 5.57 -24.01 -2.22
N TYR A 138 5.37 -22.72 -2.52
CA TYR A 138 5.33 -22.23 -3.91
C TYR A 138 6.54 -21.38 -4.30
N ALA A 139 7.35 -20.91 -3.34
CA ALA A 139 8.56 -20.17 -3.66
C ALA A 139 9.63 -21.09 -4.24
N SER A 140 10.10 -20.78 -5.43
CA SER A 140 11.22 -21.44 -6.10
C SER A 140 12.57 -20.77 -5.77
N GLU A 141 12.55 -19.50 -5.35
CA GLU A 141 13.69 -18.64 -5.07
C GLU A 141 13.54 -17.98 -3.70
N PRO A 142 14.61 -17.38 -3.14
CA PRO A 142 14.52 -16.62 -1.90
C PRO A 142 13.50 -15.48 -2.02
N VAL A 143 12.63 -15.36 -1.02
CA VAL A 143 11.55 -14.37 -0.96
C VAL A 143 11.84 -13.35 0.14
N ASP A 144 11.74 -12.08 -0.21
CA ASP A 144 11.80 -10.99 0.75
C ASP A 144 10.45 -10.85 1.45
N VAL A 145 10.46 -10.86 2.78
CA VAL A 145 9.23 -10.78 3.57
C VAL A 145 9.34 -9.78 4.70
N VAL A 146 8.18 -9.25 5.08
CA VAL A 146 8.00 -8.38 6.25
C VAL A 146 6.89 -8.95 7.12
N VAL A 147 7.09 -9.04 8.42
CA VAL A 147 6.06 -9.52 9.35
C VAL A 147 5.23 -8.34 9.87
N ARG A 148 3.92 -8.41 9.68
CA ARG A 148 3.02 -7.40 10.24
C ARG A 148 2.68 -7.73 11.68
N LEU A 149 2.99 -6.79 12.57
CA LEU A 149 2.81 -6.94 14.02
C LEU A 149 1.49 -6.34 14.48
N ASN A 150 0.78 -7.08 15.33
CA ASN A 150 -0.30 -6.55 16.15
C ASN A 150 0.23 -6.32 17.59
N PRO A 151 0.45 -5.07 18.00
CA PRO A 151 1.00 -4.75 19.32
C PRO A 151 -0.05 -4.85 20.46
N GLY A 152 -1.33 -5.08 20.15
CA GLY A 152 -2.40 -5.14 21.16
C GLY A 152 -2.65 -3.80 21.87
N VAL A 153 -2.31 -2.66 21.27
CA VAL A 153 -2.51 -1.33 21.87
C VAL A 153 -3.85 -0.77 21.43
N GLU A 154 -4.69 -0.37 22.39
CA GLU A 154 -5.91 0.35 22.09
C GLU A 154 -5.60 1.68 21.38
N ALA A 155 -6.00 1.77 20.12
CA ALA A 155 -6.03 3.07 19.45
C ALA A 155 -7.39 3.71 19.77
N HIS A 156 -7.39 4.89 20.36
CA HIS A 156 -8.60 5.71 20.51
C HIS A 156 -9.07 6.24 19.14
N THR A 157 -9.51 5.35 18.29
CA THR A 157 -10.09 5.63 16.97
C THR A 157 -11.52 5.14 16.94
N HIS A 158 -12.34 5.60 16.00
CA HIS A 158 -13.69 5.09 15.78
C HIS A 158 -13.68 3.56 15.74
N GLU A 159 -14.66 2.91 16.37
CA GLU A 159 -14.78 1.45 16.51
C GLU A 159 -14.60 0.67 15.19
N PHE A 160 -14.97 1.28 14.06
CA PHE A 160 -14.85 0.68 12.72
C PHE A 160 -13.45 0.76 12.08
N ILE A 161 -12.48 1.48 12.68
CA ILE A 161 -11.15 1.73 12.11
C ILE A 161 -10.02 1.21 13.01
N GLN A 162 -10.34 0.41 14.02
CA GLN A 162 -9.37 -0.08 15.00
C GLN A 162 -8.56 -1.26 14.40
N THR A 163 -7.33 -0.99 13.99
CA THR A 163 -6.43 -1.99 13.40
C THR A 163 -5.39 -2.55 14.39
N GLY A 164 -5.36 -2.05 15.61
CA GLY A 164 -4.36 -2.40 16.61
C GLY A 164 -4.89 -3.03 17.89
N GLN A 165 -6.20 -3.31 17.97
CA GLN A 165 -6.80 -4.01 19.11
C GLN A 165 -6.44 -5.50 19.09
N GLU A 166 -6.48 -6.13 20.27
CA GLU A 166 -6.17 -7.54 20.46
C GLU A 166 -7.04 -8.46 19.57
N ASP A 167 -8.28 -8.08 19.31
CA ASP A 167 -9.25 -8.77 18.44
C ASP A 167 -9.20 -8.29 16.97
N SER A 168 -8.17 -7.50 16.61
CA SER A 168 -8.02 -7.05 15.23
C SER A 168 -7.67 -8.22 14.32
N LYS A 169 -8.33 -8.28 13.16
CA LYS A 169 -8.03 -9.25 12.09
C LYS A 169 -6.68 -9.02 11.40
N PHE A 170 -5.90 -8.04 11.83
CA PHE A 170 -4.68 -7.62 11.15
C PHE A 170 -3.44 -7.86 12.01
N GLY A 171 -2.47 -8.54 11.40
CA GLY A 171 -1.15 -8.74 11.96
C GLY A 171 -1.07 -9.80 13.05
N LEU A 172 0.13 -10.26 13.29
CA LEU A 172 0.45 -11.30 14.25
C LEU A 172 0.64 -10.71 15.65
N SER A 173 -0.09 -11.27 16.63
CA SER A 173 -0.08 -10.78 18.01
C SER A 173 1.29 -10.95 18.66
N ILE A 174 1.83 -9.85 19.18
CA ILE A 174 3.04 -9.87 20.00
C ILE A 174 2.75 -10.54 21.36
N LYS A 175 1.63 -10.19 21.96
CA LYS A 175 1.24 -10.67 23.29
C LYS A 175 1.03 -12.18 23.37
N HIS A 176 0.44 -12.76 22.31
CA HIS A 176 0.20 -14.20 22.22
C HIS A 176 1.37 -15.00 21.60
N GLY A 177 2.50 -14.35 21.32
CA GLY A 177 3.70 -15.01 20.79
C GLY A 177 3.68 -15.32 19.29
N LEU A 178 2.58 -15.09 18.57
CA LEU A 178 2.44 -15.39 17.14
C LEU A 178 3.46 -14.65 16.27
N ALA A 179 3.78 -13.41 16.63
CA ALA A 179 4.81 -12.63 15.96
C ALA A 179 6.19 -13.25 16.09
N LYS A 180 6.53 -13.79 17.29
CA LYS A 180 7.78 -14.48 17.55
C LYS A 180 7.84 -15.78 16.76
N GLU A 181 6.78 -16.58 16.79
CA GLU A 181 6.66 -17.83 16.04
C GLU A 181 6.88 -17.62 14.54
N ALA A 182 6.28 -16.56 13.96
CA ALA A 182 6.49 -16.22 12.55
C ALA A 182 7.96 -15.90 12.24
N VAL A 183 8.62 -15.07 13.07
CA VAL A 183 10.01 -14.69 12.89
C VAL A 183 10.94 -15.89 13.01
N GLU A 184 10.72 -16.77 13.99
CA GLU A 184 11.48 -18.00 14.16
C GLU A 184 11.26 -18.95 12.97
N GLY A 185 10.00 -19.15 12.54
CA GLY A 185 9.67 -19.99 11.40
C GLY A 185 10.23 -19.49 10.06
N ILE A 186 10.45 -18.18 9.93
CA ILE A 186 11.10 -17.57 8.76
C ILE A 186 12.61 -17.78 8.83
N ASN A 187 13.24 -17.52 9.97
CA ASN A 187 14.70 -17.59 10.13
C ASN A 187 15.25 -19.03 10.00
N ASP A 188 14.45 -20.03 10.28
CA ASP A 188 14.86 -21.45 10.17
C ASP A 188 14.88 -21.94 8.70
N LYS A 189 14.56 -21.10 7.73
CA LYS A 189 14.42 -21.49 6.32
C LYS A 189 15.39 -20.74 5.42
N GLU A 190 16.20 -21.47 4.66
CA GLU A 190 17.20 -20.91 3.74
C GLU A 190 16.65 -20.04 2.61
N LYS A 191 15.36 -20.17 2.30
CA LYS A 191 14.70 -19.46 1.17
C LYS A 191 14.04 -18.15 1.57
N TRP A 192 14.31 -17.64 2.76
CA TRP A 192 13.59 -16.46 3.25
C TRP A 192 14.55 -15.35 3.67
N ASN A 193 14.23 -14.14 3.26
CA ASN A 193 14.92 -12.95 3.69
C ASN A 193 13.97 -12.08 4.52
N LEU A 194 14.05 -12.15 5.84
CA LEU A 194 13.29 -11.24 6.69
C LEU A 194 13.88 -9.83 6.60
N LYS A 195 13.16 -8.92 5.94
CA LYS A 195 13.59 -7.52 5.77
C LYS A 195 13.22 -6.63 6.95
N GLY A 196 12.26 -7.03 7.75
CA GLY A 196 11.83 -6.25 8.89
C GLY A 196 10.45 -6.61 9.42
N VAL A 197 9.96 -5.73 10.28
CA VAL A 197 8.62 -5.84 10.86
C VAL A 197 7.83 -4.56 10.58
N LEU A 198 6.54 -4.72 10.29
CA LEU A 198 5.62 -3.63 10.04
C LEU A 198 4.68 -3.47 11.24
N LYS A 199 4.63 -2.27 11.80
CA LYS A 199 3.61 -1.89 12.77
C LYS A 199 2.59 -0.98 12.09
N SER A 200 1.37 -1.45 11.98
CA SER A 200 0.27 -0.58 11.54
C SER A 200 -0.11 0.37 12.66
N LYS A 201 0.13 1.67 12.48
CA LYS A 201 -0.31 2.73 13.37
C LYS A 201 -1.05 3.78 12.58
N VAL A 202 -2.31 4.02 12.92
CA VAL A 202 -3.01 5.23 12.47
C VAL A 202 -2.51 6.39 13.32
N LEU A 203 -1.76 7.30 12.72
CA LEU A 203 -1.43 8.57 13.35
C LEU A 203 -2.70 9.44 13.34
N LYS A 204 -3.14 9.90 14.52
CA LYS A 204 -4.12 10.97 14.60
C LYS A 204 -3.49 12.22 13.96
N GLN A 205 -4.18 12.80 12.98
CA GLN A 205 -3.98 14.19 12.56
C GLN A 205 -4.59 15.12 13.60
#